data_0f91272a7266760d88ba0dcf283d2a19
#
_entry.id   0f91272a7266760d88ba0dcf283d2a19
#
_cell.length_a   1.000
_cell.length_b   1.000
_cell.length_c   1.000
_cell.angle_alpha   90.00
_cell.angle_beta   90.00
_cell.angle_gamma   90.00
#
_symmetry.space_group_name_H-M   'P 1'
#
loop_
_entity.id
_entity.type
_entity.pdbx_description
1 polymer ?
#
loop_
_entity_poly.entity_id
_entity_poly.type
_entity_poly.pdbx_seq_one_letter_code
_entity_poly.pdbx_strand_id
1 'polypeptide(L)'
;MMVAVARGTDNITRSGLLCNDAGYVRTAVSVDWVAETADGPMEIRDQTFLCGQHSKTMPMKFTGGIEVAGFMLKPGAMRSLWGVDDGSLIDRIKFMDYVGIDERELTDLHHPGIGAEEWLGAIESWLLHSITTRGVAPPDPLAQAFEEAAFADPNQSIFEFAEINNVTVRTLQRAVKRSFGLTPKQVMRRARTLDLATRLCGVADEEETEEIQLRFFDQSHEIREFTAFFGMTPRQFMRDRQGLLTLSLEIRQARRLELLDRIAP
;
A
#
# COMPACT_ATOMS: atom_id res chain seq x y z
N MET A 1 -1.78 -10.68 -4.97
CA MET A 1 -1.30 -10.09 -6.24
C MET A 1 -2.39 -9.21 -6.82
N MET A 2 -2.08 -8.35 -7.78
CA MET A 2 -3.04 -7.46 -8.42
C MET A 2 -2.66 -7.18 -9.87
N VAL A 3 -3.67 -7.07 -10.72
CA VAL A 3 -3.56 -6.46 -12.05
C VAL A 3 -4.59 -5.34 -12.14
N ALA A 4 -4.21 -4.21 -12.67
CA ALA A 4 -5.12 -3.15 -13.05
C ALA A 4 -4.86 -2.75 -14.50
N VAL A 5 -5.88 -2.82 -15.33
CA VAL A 5 -5.83 -2.42 -16.73
C VAL A 5 -6.92 -1.40 -16.97
N ALA A 6 -6.54 -0.17 -17.29
CA ALA A 6 -7.45 0.87 -17.74
C ALA A 6 -6.90 1.40 -19.08
N ARG A 7 -7.54 1.02 -20.17
CA ARG A 7 -7.13 1.45 -21.52
C ARG A 7 -7.65 2.84 -21.80
N GLY A 8 -6.75 3.82 -21.88
CA GLY A 8 -7.02 5.16 -22.39
C GLY A 8 -6.40 5.31 -23.77
N THR A 9 -7.17 5.76 -24.72
CA THR A 9 -6.69 6.01 -26.10
C THR A 9 -6.37 7.48 -26.37
N ASP A 10 -6.54 8.33 -25.36
CA ASP A 10 -6.33 9.77 -25.47
C ASP A 10 -4.98 10.20 -24.88
N ASN A 11 -4.36 11.19 -25.50
CA ASN A 11 -3.13 11.83 -25.01
C ASN A 11 -3.41 12.88 -23.93
N ILE A 12 -4.46 12.69 -23.13
CA ILE A 12 -4.82 13.62 -22.07
C ILE A 12 -4.04 13.26 -20.81
N THR A 13 -3.29 14.22 -20.28
CA THR A 13 -2.65 14.09 -18.98
C THR A 13 -3.66 14.28 -17.85
N ARG A 14 -3.76 13.31 -16.98
CA ARG A 14 -4.60 13.32 -15.78
C ARG A 14 -3.72 13.40 -14.54
N SER A 15 -4.28 13.96 -13.48
CA SER A 15 -3.65 13.96 -12.16
C SER A 15 -4.44 13.08 -11.22
N GLY A 16 -3.75 12.42 -10.30
CA GLY A 16 -4.35 11.58 -9.28
C GLY A 16 -3.50 11.52 -8.02
N LEU A 17 -4.03 10.88 -6.99
CA LEU A 17 -3.31 10.60 -5.77
C LEU A 17 -3.17 9.08 -5.63
N LEU A 18 -1.97 8.62 -5.35
CA LEU A 18 -1.69 7.23 -4.99
C LEU A 18 -1.59 7.12 -3.47
N CYS A 19 -2.16 6.05 -2.91
CA CYS A 19 -2.07 5.74 -1.51
C CYS A 19 -1.69 4.28 -1.31
N ASN A 20 -0.55 4.04 -0.65
CA ASN A 20 -0.09 2.70 -0.30
C ASN A 20 0.06 2.58 1.21
N ASP A 21 -0.66 1.67 1.84
CA ASP A 21 -0.48 1.29 3.24
C ASP A 21 0.48 0.10 3.43
N ALA A 22 0.92 -0.49 2.33
CA ALA A 22 1.90 -1.56 2.24
C ALA A 22 2.99 -1.21 1.22
N GLY A 23 4.05 -2.00 1.18
CA GLY A 23 5.01 -1.99 0.08
C GLY A 23 4.46 -2.74 -1.13
N TYR A 24 4.88 -2.34 -2.33
CA TYR A 24 4.49 -2.99 -3.59
C TYR A 24 5.66 -3.13 -4.53
N VAL A 25 5.66 -4.21 -5.29
CA VAL A 25 6.37 -4.33 -6.56
C VAL A 25 5.34 -4.19 -7.66
N ARG A 26 5.59 -3.31 -8.62
CA ARG A 26 4.69 -3.08 -9.76
C ARG A 26 5.48 -3.03 -11.04
N THR A 27 5.00 -3.75 -12.04
CA THR A 27 5.42 -3.62 -13.43
C THR A 27 4.36 -2.83 -14.16
N ALA A 28 4.73 -1.67 -14.67
CA ALA A 28 3.87 -0.81 -15.46
C ALA A 28 4.33 -0.83 -16.91
N VAL A 29 3.39 -1.01 -17.84
CA VAL A 29 3.65 -1.11 -19.28
C VAL A 29 2.71 -0.18 -20.06
N SER A 30 3.19 0.33 -21.18
CA SER A 30 2.44 1.27 -22.02
C SER A 30 1.97 2.52 -21.24
N VAL A 31 2.82 3.01 -20.34
CA VAL A 31 2.50 4.13 -19.46
C VAL A 31 3.49 5.29 -19.64
N ASP A 32 3.01 6.50 -19.33
CA ASP A 32 3.84 7.70 -19.17
C ASP A 32 3.37 8.39 -17.88
N TRP A 33 4.07 8.08 -16.79
CA TRP A 33 3.71 8.53 -15.44
C TRP A 33 4.79 9.39 -14.84
N VAL A 34 4.39 10.35 -14.03
CA VAL A 34 5.29 11.11 -13.14
C VAL A 34 4.74 11.04 -11.73
N ALA A 35 5.52 10.47 -10.80
CA ALA A 35 5.20 10.39 -9.39
C ALA A 35 5.99 11.43 -8.60
N GLU A 36 5.31 12.20 -7.73
CA GLU A 36 5.95 13.18 -6.84
C GLU A 36 6.41 12.47 -5.56
N THR A 37 7.63 11.92 -5.59
CA THR A 37 8.21 11.18 -4.47
C THR A 37 8.91 12.09 -3.46
N ALA A 38 9.31 11.52 -2.31
CA ALA A 38 10.13 12.25 -1.33
C ALA A 38 11.52 12.64 -1.86
N ASP A 39 12.00 11.98 -2.92
CA ASP A 39 13.27 12.29 -3.58
C ASP A 39 13.09 13.26 -4.76
N GLY A 40 11.86 13.72 -5.02
CA GLY A 40 11.49 14.56 -6.16
C GLY A 40 10.65 13.79 -7.20
N PRO A 41 10.34 14.46 -8.33
CA PRO A 41 9.57 13.84 -9.40
C PRO A 41 10.32 12.66 -10.02
N MET A 42 9.61 11.56 -10.27
CA MET A 42 10.13 10.34 -10.86
C MET A 42 9.29 9.94 -12.07
N GLU A 43 9.93 9.81 -13.22
CA GLU A 43 9.31 9.31 -14.44
C GLU A 43 9.28 7.78 -14.44
N ILE A 44 8.17 7.20 -14.85
CA ILE A 44 7.96 5.76 -14.96
C ILE A 44 7.41 5.46 -16.35
N ARG A 45 8.16 4.65 -17.11
CA ARG A 45 7.82 4.24 -18.48
C ARG A 45 8.26 2.79 -18.70
N ASP A 46 7.29 1.91 -18.86
CA ASP A 46 7.55 0.48 -19.14
C ASP A 46 8.60 -0.16 -18.21
N GLN A 47 8.37 -0.02 -16.90
CA GLN A 47 9.36 -0.37 -15.88
C GLN A 47 8.74 -1.14 -14.71
N THR A 48 9.59 -1.92 -14.05
CA THR A 48 9.28 -2.51 -12.74
C THR A 48 9.92 -1.70 -11.64
N PHE A 49 9.14 -1.43 -10.59
CA PHE A 49 9.56 -0.58 -9.49
C PHE A 49 9.00 -1.02 -8.15
N LEU A 50 9.74 -0.66 -7.10
CA LEU A 50 9.34 -0.77 -5.70
C LEU A 50 8.62 0.51 -5.29
N CYS A 51 7.43 0.37 -4.74
CA CYS A 51 6.74 1.43 -4.03
C CYS A 51 6.80 1.19 -2.53
N GLY A 52 7.32 2.13 -1.77
CA GLY A 52 7.24 2.10 -0.31
C GLY A 52 5.84 2.39 0.22
N GLN A 53 5.70 2.23 1.53
CA GLN A 53 4.50 2.66 2.23
C GLN A 53 4.42 4.20 2.24
N HIS A 54 3.21 4.73 2.28
CA HIS A 54 3.00 6.17 2.29
C HIS A 54 2.71 6.69 3.70
N SER A 55 3.35 7.80 4.06
CA SER A 55 3.01 8.61 5.25
C SER A 55 1.97 9.68 4.94
N LYS A 56 1.80 10.00 3.65
CA LYS A 56 0.79 10.89 3.05
C LYS A 56 0.53 10.43 1.62
N THR A 57 -0.54 10.88 0.98
CA THR A 57 -0.79 10.57 -0.43
C THR A 57 0.32 11.10 -1.34
N MET A 58 0.63 10.35 -2.40
CA MET A 58 1.63 10.70 -3.42
C MET A 58 0.93 11.22 -4.67
N PRO A 59 1.13 12.48 -5.05
CA PRO A 59 0.60 13.00 -6.31
C PRO A 59 1.22 12.29 -7.51
N MET A 60 0.37 11.96 -8.48
CA MET A 60 0.79 11.36 -9.74
C MET A 60 0.17 12.10 -10.92
N LYS A 61 0.93 12.21 -12.00
CA LYS A 61 0.43 12.58 -13.33
C LYS A 61 0.58 11.36 -14.24
N PHE A 62 -0.39 11.11 -15.08
CA PHE A 62 -0.37 10.00 -16.02
C PHE A 62 -1.05 10.38 -17.33
N THR A 63 -0.46 9.93 -18.43
CA THR A 63 -0.97 10.16 -19.78
C THR A 63 -1.29 8.80 -20.40
N GLY A 64 -2.40 8.70 -21.11
CA GLY A 64 -2.85 7.46 -21.73
C GLY A 64 -3.51 6.49 -20.77
N GLY A 65 -3.31 5.19 -21.02
CA GLY A 65 -3.87 4.10 -20.23
C GLY A 65 -3.12 3.81 -18.94
N ILE A 66 -3.66 2.88 -18.18
CA ILE A 66 -3.00 2.26 -17.03
C ILE A 66 -2.96 0.76 -17.31
N GLU A 67 -1.78 0.20 -17.44
CA GLU A 67 -1.57 -1.24 -17.52
C GLU A 67 -0.47 -1.60 -16.52
N VAL A 68 -0.86 -2.16 -15.39
CA VAL A 68 0.02 -2.45 -14.28
C VAL A 68 -0.33 -3.78 -13.63
N ALA A 69 0.68 -4.60 -13.39
CA ALA A 69 0.57 -5.80 -12.56
C ALA A 69 1.61 -5.76 -11.45
N GLY A 70 1.38 -6.54 -10.40
CA GLY A 70 2.35 -6.64 -9.33
C GLY A 70 1.82 -7.35 -8.10
N PHE A 71 2.58 -7.24 -7.04
CA PHE A 71 2.25 -7.82 -5.76
C PHE A 71 2.53 -6.88 -4.61
N MET A 72 1.73 -7.05 -3.59
CA MET A 72 1.88 -6.35 -2.32
C MET A 72 2.81 -7.15 -1.41
N LEU A 73 3.60 -6.45 -0.65
CA LEU A 73 4.51 -7.01 0.34
C LEU A 73 3.95 -6.83 1.75
N LYS A 74 3.91 -7.93 2.51
CA LYS A 74 3.62 -7.86 3.95
C LYS A 74 4.67 -7.02 4.67
N PRO A 75 4.36 -6.44 5.84
CA PRO A 75 5.33 -5.68 6.63
C PRO A 75 6.62 -6.47 6.89
N GLY A 76 7.75 -5.88 6.56
CA GLY A 76 9.06 -6.51 6.69
C GLY A 76 9.47 -7.46 5.55
N ALA A 77 8.61 -7.71 4.58
CA ALA A 77 8.93 -8.60 3.46
C ALA A 77 10.06 -8.03 2.56
N MET A 78 10.13 -6.72 2.35
CA MET A 78 11.25 -6.10 1.62
C MET A 78 12.60 -6.40 2.28
N ARG A 79 12.62 -6.35 3.62
CA ARG A 79 13.82 -6.69 4.37
C ARG A 79 14.17 -8.17 4.26
N SER A 80 13.17 -9.04 4.32
CA SER A 80 13.37 -10.49 4.18
C SER A 80 13.87 -10.86 2.79
N LEU A 81 13.28 -10.29 1.75
CA LEU A 81 13.61 -10.58 0.34
C LEU A 81 14.94 -9.97 -0.09
N TRP A 82 15.20 -8.72 0.28
CA TRP A 82 16.27 -7.92 -0.33
C TRP A 82 17.16 -7.20 0.70
N GLY A 83 16.92 -7.36 2.00
CA GLY A 83 17.69 -6.67 3.04
C GLY A 83 17.39 -5.16 3.13
N VAL A 84 16.37 -4.67 2.43
CA VAL A 84 16.02 -3.24 2.37
C VAL A 84 15.13 -2.87 3.55
N ASP A 85 15.47 -1.78 4.22
CA ASP A 85 14.67 -1.24 5.33
C ASP A 85 13.44 -0.52 4.78
N ASP A 86 12.23 -0.94 5.19
CA ASP A 86 10.97 -0.31 4.77
C ASP A 86 10.97 1.21 5.02
N GLY A 87 11.67 1.67 6.06
CA GLY A 87 11.83 3.09 6.38
C GLY A 87 12.56 3.91 5.31
N SER A 88 13.46 3.28 4.55
CA SER A 88 14.18 3.95 3.47
C SER A 88 13.31 4.23 2.24
N LEU A 89 12.17 3.54 2.14
CA LEU A 89 11.25 3.63 1.02
C LEU A 89 9.95 4.42 1.34
N ILE A 90 9.81 4.96 2.54
CA ILE A 90 8.63 5.77 2.89
C ILE A 90 8.50 6.95 1.92
N ASP A 91 7.30 7.07 1.30
CA ASP A 91 6.96 8.08 0.29
C ASP A 91 7.90 8.08 -0.94
N ARG A 92 8.49 6.91 -1.25
CA ARG A 92 9.47 6.75 -2.34
C ARG A 92 9.10 5.63 -3.29
N ILE A 93 9.62 5.77 -4.50
CA ILE A 93 9.66 4.74 -5.53
C ILE A 93 11.12 4.51 -5.89
N LYS A 94 11.52 3.26 -6.10
CA LYS A 94 12.84 2.89 -6.59
C LYS A 94 12.70 1.83 -7.68
N PHE A 95 13.55 1.86 -8.69
CA PHE A 95 13.61 0.78 -9.68
C PHE A 95 14.25 -0.47 -9.08
N MET A 96 14.13 -1.61 -9.76
CA MET A 96 14.55 -2.91 -9.21
C MET A 96 16.06 -3.05 -9.05
N ASP A 97 16.86 -2.25 -9.74
CA ASP A 97 18.32 -2.17 -9.54
C ASP A 97 18.71 -1.77 -8.11
N TYR A 98 17.86 -0.98 -7.43
CA TYR A 98 18.04 -0.64 -6.02
C TYR A 98 18.14 -1.85 -5.09
N VAL A 99 17.55 -2.97 -5.49
CA VAL A 99 17.61 -4.26 -4.76
C VAL A 99 18.45 -5.32 -5.49
N GLY A 100 19.22 -4.91 -6.49
CA GLY A 100 20.12 -5.77 -7.25
C GLY A 100 19.42 -6.77 -8.17
N ILE A 101 18.22 -6.42 -8.66
CA ILE A 101 17.43 -7.21 -9.61
C ILE A 101 17.40 -6.46 -10.94
N ASP A 102 17.68 -7.18 -12.04
CA ASP A 102 17.45 -6.62 -13.39
C ASP A 102 15.95 -6.43 -13.58
N GLU A 103 15.54 -5.18 -13.87
CA GLU A 103 14.12 -4.86 -14.07
C GLU A 103 13.47 -5.70 -15.17
N ARG A 104 14.24 -6.16 -16.15
CA ARG A 104 13.78 -7.03 -17.24
C ARG A 104 13.26 -8.38 -16.74
N GLU A 105 13.75 -8.88 -15.60
CA GLU A 105 13.24 -10.12 -15.03
C GLU A 105 11.72 -10.13 -14.82
N LEU A 106 11.13 -8.97 -14.52
CA LEU A 106 9.69 -8.82 -14.33
C LEU A 106 9.00 -8.11 -15.51
N THR A 107 9.69 -7.17 -16.16
CA THR A 107 9.13 -6.43 -17.30
C THR A 107 8.93 -7.36 -18.51
N ASP A 108 9.87 -8.28 -18.76
CA ASP A 108 9.81 -9.25 -19.85
C ASP A 108 8.77 -10.37 -19.65
N LEU A 109 8.17 -10.46 -18.46
CA LEU A 109 7.01 -11.34 -18.23
C LEU A 109 5.74 -10.82 -18.91
N HIS A 110 5.71 -9.54 -19.27
CA HIS A 110 4.65 -8.97 -20.07
C HIS A 110 4.97 -9.09 -21.56
N HIS A 111 3.95 -9.45 -22.35
CA HIS A 111 4.02 -9.43 -23.81
C HIS A 111 2.67 -9.00 -24.40
N PRO A 112 2.62 -8.43 -25.61
CA PRO A 112 1.37 -8.03 -26.24
C PRO A 112 0.37 -9.18 -26.30
N GLY A 113 -0.82 -8.97 -25.75
CA GLY A 113 -1.90 -9.96 -25.73
C GLY A 113 -1.90 -10.93 -24.55
N ILE A 114 -0.97 -10.80 -23.60
CA ILE A 114 -1.01 -11.59 -22.36
C ILE A 114 -2.31 -11.33 -21.59
N GLY A 115 -2.93 -12.41 -21.11
CA GLY A 115 -4.09 -12.31 -20.21
C GLY A 115 -3.68 -11.95 -18.79
N ALA A 116 -4.60 -11.32 -18.02
CA ALA A 116 -4.32 -10.91 -16.65
C ALA A 116 -3.91 -12.08 -15.75
N GLU A 117 -4.59 -13.23 -15.85
CA GLU A 117 -4.27 -14.42 -15.06
C GLU A 117 -2.90 -15.00 -15.41
N GLU A 118 -2.56 -15.05 -16.71
CA GLU A 118 -1.27 -15.54 -17.19
C GLU A 118 -0.13 -14.64 -16.68
N TRP A 119 -0.30 -13.32 -16.78
CA TRP A 119 0.69 -12.37 -16.28
C TRP A 119 0.89 -12.49 -14.77
N LEU A 120 -0.20 -12.60 -14.00
CA LEU A 120 -0.11 -12.83 -12.55
C LEU A 120 0.57 -14.16 -12.23
N GLY A 121 0.26 -15.24 -12.95
CA GLY A 121 0.89 -16.55 -12.77
C GLY A 121 2.40 -16.51 -13.04
N ALA A 122 2.84 -15.75 -14.05
CA ALA A 122 4.25 -15.55 -14.35
C ALA A 122 4.96 -14.77 -13.22
N ILE A 123 4.35 -13.70 -12.72
CA ILE A 123 4.88 -12.92 -11.57
C ILE A 123 4.96 -13.79 -10.31
N GLU A 124 3.94 -14.61 -10.03
CA GLU A 124 3.93 -15.52 -8.88
C GLU A 124 5.05 -16.55 -8.97
N SER A 125 5.24 -17.15 -10.14
CA SER A 125 6.30 -18.12 -10.40
C SER A 125 7.69 -17.50 -10.17
N TRP A 126 7.90 -16.30 -10.68
CA TRP A 126 9.13 -15.53 -10.45
C TRP A 126 9.37 -15.27 -8.95
N LEU A 127 8.33 -14.84 -8.22
CA LEU A 127 8.43 -14.55 -6.79
C LEU A 127 8.76 -15.80 -5.98
N LEU A 128 8.06 -16.91 -6.25
CA LEU A 128 8.31 -18.20 -5.58
C LEU A 128 9.73 -18.71 -5.84
N HIS A 129 10.20 -18.60 -7.08
CA HIS A 129 11.58 -18.94 -7.44
C HIS A 129 12.58 -18.07 -6.65
N SER A 130 12.36 -16.75 -6.61
CA SER A 130 13.22 -15.81 -5.89
C SER A 130 13.27 -16.12 -4.38
N ILE A 131 12.14 -16.43 -3.75
CA ILE A 131 12.04 -16.79 -2.33
C ILE A 131 12.83 -18.09 -2.08
N THR A 132 12.63 -19.11 -2.91
CA THR A 132 13.25 -20.43 -2.74
C THR A 132 14.76 -20.35 -2.93
N THR A 133 15.20 -19.69 -4.01
CA THR A 133 16.64 -19.61 -4.36
C THR A 133 17.42 -18.80 -3.34
N ARG A 134 16.82 -17.75 -2.75
CA ARG A 134 17.49 -16.90 -1.77
C ARG A 134 17.40 -17.41 -0.34
N GLY A 135 16.61 -18.47 -0.06
CA GLY A 135 16.41 -18.99 1.29
C GLY A 135 15.82 -17.95 2.24
N VAL A 136 14.82 -17.22 1.78
CA VAL A 136 14.24 -16.06 2.49
C VAL A 136 13.56 -16.48 3.77
N ALA A 137 13.95 -15.88 4.90
CA ALA A 137 13.24 -16.04 6.17
C ALA A 137 11.89 -15.30 6.15
N PRO A 138 10.86 -15.83 6.82
CA PRO A 138 9.58 -15.13 6.91
C PRO A 138 9.73 -13.78 7.62
N PRO A 139 8.85 -12.80 7.31
CA PRO A 139 8.81 -11.52 8.00
C PRO A 139 8.55 -11.68 9.51
N ASP A 140 8.86 -10.63 10.30
CA ASP A 140 8.67 -10.59 11.75
C ASP A 140 7.18 -10.82 12.11
N PRO A 141 6.83 -11.90 12.85
CA PRO A 141 5.44 -12.20 13.17
C PRO A 141 4.78 -11.12 14.05
N LEU A 142 5.54 -10.40 14.90
CA LEU A 142 5.01 -9.30 15.68
C LEU A 142 4.56 -8.13 14.80
N ALA A 143 5.30 -7.87 13.71
CA ALA A 143 4.91 -6.83 12.76
C ALA A 143 3.65 -7.23 11.97
N GLN A 144 3.49 -8.51 11.64
CA GLN A 144 2.28 -9.00 10.98
C GLN A 144 1.06 -8.94 11.92
N ALA A 145 1.21 -9.39 13.17
CA ALA A 145 0.14 -9.26 14.16
C ALA A 145 -0.27 -7.79 14.39
N PHE A 146 0.69 -6.87 14.33
CA PHE A 146 0.41 -5.44 14.45
C PHE A 146 -0.35 -4.88 13.23
N GLU A 147 -0.09 -5.40 12.05
CA GLU A 147 -0.85 -5.06 10.85
C GLU A 147 -2.32 -5.53 10.97
N GLU A 148 -2.53 -6.78 11.40
CA GLU A 148 -3.85 -7.36 11.63
C GLU A 148 -4.63 -6.54 12.66
N ALA A 149 -4.00 -6.16 13.77
CA ALA A 149 -4.60 -5.30 14.78
C ALA A 149 -4.98 -3.91 14.22
N ALA A 150 -4.12 -3.32 13.36
CA ALA A 150 -4.41 -2.03 12.73
C ALA A 150 -5.60 -2.09 11.74
N PHE A 151 -5.88 -3.26 11.16
CA PHE A 151 -7.07 -3.48 10.33
C PHE A 151 -8.31 -3.79 11.18
N ALA A 152 -8.17 -4.57 12.25
CA ALA A 152 -9.29 -4.97 13.11
C ALA A 152 -9.76 -3.81 13.99
N ASP A 153 -8.86 -3.18 14.72
CA ASP A 153 -9.14 -2.03 15.59
C ASP A 153 -8.00 -1.02 15.61
N PRO A 154 -8.01 -0.01 14.73
CA PRO A 154 -6.98 1.02 14.69
C PRO A 154 -6.99 1.98 15.89
N ASN A 155 -7.94 1.83 16.82
CA ASN A 155 -8.00 2.57 18.09
C ASN A 155 -7.37 1.81 19.25
N GLN A 156 -7.02 0.52 19.04
CA GLN A 156 -6.37 -0.28 20.08
C GLN A 156 -5.16 0.45 20.67
N SER A 157 -5.04 0.40 21.98
CA SER A 157 -3.91 1.00 22.70
C SER A 157 -2.59 0.26 22.36
N ILE A 158 -1.54 1.03 22.08
CA ILE A 158 -0.18 0.48 21.86
C ILE A 158 0.32 -0.29 23.09
N PHE A 159 -0.07 0.14 24.30
CA PHE A 159 0.29 -0.54 25.54
C PHE A 159 -0.45 -1.88 25.66
N GLU A 160 -1.74 -1.88 25.42
CA GLU A 160 -2.57 -3.07 25.44
C GLU A 160 -2.11 -4.10 24.41
N PHE A 161 -1.84 -3.67 23.17
CA PHE A 161 -1.28 -4.55 22.13
C PHE A 161 0.05 -5.19 22.58
N ALA A 162 0.94 -4.40 23.17
CA ALA A 162 2.24 -4.90 23.65
C ALA A 162 2.05 -5.92 24.79
N GLU A 163 1.10 -5.67 25.71
CA GLU A 163 0.76 -6.57 26.81
C GLU A 163 0.21 -7.92 26.30
N ILE A 164 -0.80 -7.88 25.41
CA ILE A 164 -1.40 -9.07 24.79
C ILE A 164 -0.34 -9.95 24.09
N ASN A 165 0.63 -9.32 23.44
CA ASN A 165 1.69 -10.03 22.71
C ASN A 165 2.92 -10.35 23.59
N ASN A 166 2.89 -10.12 24.90
CA ASN A 166 3.98 -10.36 25.84
C ASN A 166 5.29 -9.69 25.44
N VAL A 167 5.24 -8.47 24.92
CA VAL A 167 6.41 -7.68 24.56
C VAL A 167 6.42 -6.32 25.24
N THR A 168 7.59 -5.70 25.35
CA THR A 168 7.65 -4.31 25.81
C THR A 168 7.23 -3.35 24.69
N VAL A 169 6.68 -2.18 25.04
CA VAL A 169 6.38 -1.12 24.06
C VAL A 169 7.62 -0.75 23.23
N ARG A 170 8.81 -0.77 23.84
CA ARG A 170 10.07 -0.52 23.12
C ARG A 170 10.37 -1.59 22.06
N THR A 171 10.10 -2.85 22.37
CA THR A 171 10.26 -3.97 21.42
C THR A 171 9.29 -3.81 20.25
N LEU A 172 8.02 -3.53 20.55
CA LEU A 172 7.00 -3.24 19.54
C LEU A 172 7.38 -2.05 18.65
N GLN A 173 7.80 -0.93 19.24
CA GLN A 173 8.23 0.25 18.48
C GLN A 173 9.37 -0.07 17.52
N ARG A 174 10.34 -0.89 17.93
CA ARG A 174 11.46 -1.31 17.08
C ARG A 174 11.00 -2.22 15.95
N ALA A 175 10.16 -3.21 16.23
CA ALA A 175 9.62 -4.13 15.23
C ALA A 175 8.80 -3.39 14.17
N VAL A 176 7.85 -2.54 14.61
CA VAL A 176 7.00 -1.75 13.72
C VAL A 176 7.82 -0.73 12.92
N LYS A 177 8.74 -0.01 13.56
CA LYS A 177 9.60 0.95 12.85
C LYS A 177 10.42 0.29 11.75
N ARG A 178 10.95 -0.92 12.02
CA ARG A 178 11.73 -1.71 11.06
C ARG A 178 10.89 -2.22 9.89
N SER A 179 9.66 -2.69 10.15
CA SER A 179 8.83 -3.37 9.16
C SER A 179 7.83 -2.46 8.43
N PHE A 180 7.55 -1.27 8.97
CA PHE A 180 6.65 -0.29 8.33
C PHE A 180 7.37 1.02 7.99
N GLY A 181 8.58 1.25 8.49
CA GLY A 181 9.22 2.56 8.40
C GLY A 181 8.54 3.65 9.23
N LEU A 182 7.43 3.35 9.88
CA LEU A 182 6.58 4.25 10.68
C LEU A 182 6.57 3.82 12.16
N THR A 183 6.24 4.73 13.06
CA THR A 183 5.97 4.38 14.46
C THR A 183 4.61 3.68 14.60
N PRO A 184 4.38 2.87 15.66
CA PRO A 184 3.08 2.24 15.90
C PRO A 184 1.91 3.26 15.88
N LYS A 185 2.10 4.42 16.51
CA LYS A 185 1.10 5.49 16.51
C LYS A 185 0.79 6.02 15.09
N GLN A 186 1.81 6.13 14.23
CA GLN A 186 1.62 6.57 12.84
C GLN A 186 0.88 5.51 12.01
N VAL A 187 1.17 4.22 12.22
CA VAL A 187 0.46 3.12 11.53
C VAL A 187 -1.02 3.12 11.91
N MET A 188 -1.35 3.15 13.21
CA MET A 188 -2.74 3.19 13.67
C MET A 188 -3.48 4.45 13.18
N ARG A 189 -2.83 5.61 13.24
CA ARG A 189 -3.39 6.86 12.71
C ARG A 189 -3.70 6.77 11.21
N ARG A 190 -2.75 6.23 10.42
CA ARG A 190 -2.95 6.01 9.00
C ARG A 190 -4.13 5.07 8.73
N ALA A 191 -4.24 3.96 9.48
CA ALA A 191 -5.33 3.01 9.34
C ALA A 191 -6.69 3.70 9.56
N ARG A 192 -6.87 4.47 10.65
CA ARG A 192 -8.10 5.26 10.87
C ARG A 192 -8.42 6.19 9.71
N THR A 193 -7.40 6.94 9.26
CA THR A 193 -7.57 7.90 8.16
C THR A 193 -8.02 7.23 6.87
N LEU A 194 -7.48 6.04 6.56
CA LEU A 194 -7.85 5.26 5.39
C LEU A 194 -9.23 4.62 5.53
N ASP A 195 -9.63 4.17 6.73
CA ASP A 195 -10.98 3.67 7.00
C ASP A 195 -12.02 4.79 6.76
N LEU A 196 -11.75 6.00 7.24
CA LEU A 196 -12.62 7.15 6.95
C LEU A 196 -12.70 7.43 5.44
N ALA A 197 -11.58 7.39 4.72
CA ALA A 197 -11.56 7.62 3.29
C ALA A 197 -12.35 6.54 2.52
N THR A 198 -12.22 5.27 2.91
CA THR A 198 -12.98 4.14 2.33
C THR A 198 -14.49 4.37 2.47
N ARG A 199 -14.95 4.81 3.64
CA ARG A 199 -16.35 5.19 3.86
C ARG A 199 -16.77 6.36 2.98
N LEU A 200 -15.97 7.43 2.94
CA LEU A 200 -16.30 8.64 2.16
C LEU A 200 -16.34 8.39 0.64
N CYS A 201 -15.61 7.39 0.16
CA CYS A 201 -15.67 6.93 -1.22
C CYS A 201 -16.85 5.99 -1.51
N GLY A 202 -17.56 5.51 -0.49
CA GLY A 202 -18.61 4.51 -0.66
C GLY A 202 -18.07 3.12 -1.06
N VAL A 203 -16.86 2.81 -0.64
CA VAL A 203 -16.20 1.50 -0.86
C VAL A 203 -16.54 0.54 0.29
N ALA A 204 -16.73 1.07 1.52
CA ALA A 204 -17.23 0.29 2.66
C ALA A 204 -18.75 0.06 2.52
N ASP A 205 -19.23 -1.10 2.95
CA ASP A 205 -20.65 -1.39 3.04
C ASP A 205 -21.34 -0.64 4.20
N GLU A 206 -22.67 -0.84 4.39
CA GLU A 206 -23.44 -0.13 5.42
C GLU A 206 -23.04 -0.53 6.85
N GLU A 207 -22.79 -1.81 7.11
CA GLU A 207 -22.36 -2.33 8.41
C GLU A 207 -20.98 -1.79 8.80
N GLU A 208 -20.03 -1.87 7.88
CA GLU A 208 -18.69 -1.31 8.06
C GLU A 208 -18.72 0.21 8.22
N THR A 209 -19.63 0.88 7.53
CA THR A 209 -19.83 2.32 7.66
C THR A 209 -20.28 2.70 9.06
N GLU A 210 -21.17 1.93 9.69
CA GLU A 210 -21.59 2.13 11.08
C GLU A 210 -20.45 1.87 12.06
N GLU A 211 -19.70 0.78 11.90
CA GLU A 211 -18.52 0.49 12.72
C GLU A 211 -17.48 1.60 12.64
N ILE A 212 -17.19 2.08 11.44
CA ILE A 212 -16.26 3.19 11.23
C ILE A 212 -16.76 4.45 11.92
N GLN A 213 -18.06 4.76 11.86
CA GLN A 213 -18.64 5.92 12.57
C GLN A 213 -18.46 5.84 14.08
N LEU A 214 -18.64 4.68 14.67
CA LEU A 214 -18.46 4.48 16.13
C LEU A 214 -17.02 4.67 16.60
N ARG A 215 -16.04 4.49 15.70
CA ARG A 215 -14.60 4.68 15.99
C ARG A 215 -14.17 6.15 16.05
N PHE A 216 -15.00 7.06 15.55
CA PHE A 216 -14.67 8.48 15.40
C PHE A 216 -15.36 9.34 16.47
N PHE A 217 -14.71 9.50 17.64
CA PHE A 217 -15.23 10.30 18.76
C PHE A 217 -14.83 11.77 18.72
N ASP A 218 -13.75 12.16 18.03
CA ASP A 218 -13.27 13.56 17.96
C ASP A 218 -13.13 14.05 16.53
N GLN A 219 -14.21 14.56 15.97
CA GLN A 219 -14.27 15.06 14.58
C GLN A 219 -13.16 16.08 14.25
N SER A 220 -12.75 16.92 15.20
CA SER A 220 -11.74 17.95 14.95
C SER A 220 -10.35 17.36 14.79
N HIS A 221 -10.02 16.33 15.56
CA HIS A 221 -8.74 15.64 15.48
C HIS A 221 -8.65 14.84 14.17
N GLU A 222 -9.72 14.16 13.80
CA GLU A 222 -9.83 13.35 12.58
C GLU A 222 -9.71 14.19 11.32
N ILE A 223 -10.40 15.31 11.25
CA ILE A 223 -10.30 16.25 10.12
C ILE A 223 -8.85 16.72 9.96
N ARG A 224 -8.13 16.96 11.05
CA ARG A 224 -6.71 17.34 11.01
C ARG A 224 -5.83 16.18 10.51
N GLU A 225 -6.04 14.95 11.01
CA GLU A 225 -5.30 13.77 10.57
C GLU A 225 -5.58 13.46 9.10
N PHE A 226 -6.84 13.51 8.71
CA PHE A 226 -7.25 13.32 7.31
C PHE A 226 -6.60 14.36 6.40
N THR A 227 -6.68 15.63 6.78
CA THR A 227 -6.11 16.72 5.99
C THR A 227 -4.58 16.62 5.90
N ALA A 228 -3.92 16.21 6.97
CA ALA A 228 -2.48 15.98 6.98
C ALA A 228 -2.04 14.85 6.06
N PHE A 229 -2.88 13.80 5.92
CA PHE A 229 -2.59 12.64 5.07
C PHE A 229 -2.94 12.88 3.61
N PHE A 230 -4.13 13.41 3.33
CA PHE A 230 -4.67 13.58 1.97
C PHE A 230 -4.36 14.96 1.35
N GLY A 231 -3.88 15.94 2.13
CA GLY A 231 -3.68 17.31 1.67
C GLY A 231 -4.97 18.09 1.43
N MET A 232 -6.13 17.50 1.76
CA MET A 232 -7.46 18.09 1.57
C MET A 232 -8.42 17.67 2.69
N THR A 233 -9.44 18.49 2.95
CA THR A 233 -10.48 18.18 3.94
C THR A 233 -11.37 17.03 3.46
N PRO A 234 -12.06 16.29 4.37
CA PRO A 234 -13.03 15.26 3.99
C PRO A 234 -14.09 15.76 3.01
N ARG A 235 -14.55 17.00 3.16
CA ARG A 235 -15.53 17.62 2.27
C ARG A 235 -14.98 17.85 0.84
N GLN A 236 -13.73 18.28 0.73
CA GLN A 236 -13.06 18.42 -0.58
C GLN A 236 -12.86 17.05 -1.22
N PHE A 237 -12.44 16.07 -0.44
CA PHE A 237 -12.22 14.69 -0.87
C PHE A 237 -13.49 14.06 -1.47
N MET A 238 -14.66 14.24 -0.84
CA MET A 238 -15.94 13.74 -1.38
C MET A 238 -16.34 14.43 -2.68
N ARG A 239 -16.03 15.74 -2.83
CA ARG A 239 -16.34 16.49 -4.04
C ARG A 239 -15.45 16.13 -5.21
N ASP A 240 -14.16 15.96 -4.95
CA ASP A 240 -13.12 15.83 -5.95
C ASP A 240 -12.65 14.36 -6.06
N ARG A 241 -13.60 13.43 -6.29
CA ARG A 241 -13.32 11.99 -6.39
C ARG A 241 -12.25 11.71 -7.44
N GLN A 242 -11.24 10.94 -7.05
CA GLN A 242 -10.10 10.57 -7.89
C GLN A 242 -10.07 9.05 -8.10
N GLY A 243 -10.18 8.60 -9.34
CA GLY A 243 -10.26 7.17 -9.66
C GLY A 243 -9.06 6.35 -9.17
N LEU A 244 -7.84 6.87 -9.28
CA LEU A 244 -6.64 6.18 -8.81
C LEU A 244 -6.65 5.98 -7.28
N LEU A 245 -7.13 6.98 -6.55
CA LEU A 245 -7.24 6.89 -5.10
C LEU A 245 -8.35 5.92 -4.68
N THR A 246 -9.49 5.95 -5.37
CA THR A 246 -10.59 5.00 -5.14
C THR A 246 -10.10 3.56 -5.34
N LEU A 247 -9.39 3.27 -6.43
CA LEU A 247 -8.78 1.96 -6.68
C LEU A 247 -7.82 1.53 -5.54
N SER A 248 -7.00 2.45 -5.03
CA SER A 248 -6.11 2.15 -3.90
C SER A 248 -6.90 1.77 -2.64
N LEU A 249 -8.03 2.44 -2.38
CA LEU A 249 -8.90 2.16 -1.23
C LEU A 249 -9.68 0.85 -1.40
N GLU A 250 -10.13 0.53 -2.61
CA GLU A 250 -10.78 -0.75 -2.94
C GLU A 250 -9.83 -1.93 -2.69
N ILE A 251 -8.58 -1.83 -3.14
CA ILE A 251 -7.55 -2.84 -2.91
C ILE A 251 -7.29 -3.03 -1.41
N ARG A 252 -7.19 -1.93 -0.66
CA ARG A 252 -7.01 -1.98 0.79
C ARG A 252 -8.21 -2.61 1.48
N GLN A 253 -9.43 -2.27 1.07
CA GLN A 253 -10.66 -2.80 1.65
C GLN A 253 -10.79 -4.32 1.41
N ALA A 254 -10.54 -4.78 0.19
CA ALA A 254 -10.53 -6.21 -0.12
C ALA A 254 -9.54 -6.97 0.77
N ARG A 255 -8.35 -6.40 0.98
CA ARG A 255 -7.34 -6.97 1.88
C ARG A 255 -7.79 -6.98 3.35
N ARG A 256 -8.45 -5.91 3.81
CA ARG A 256 -8.99 -5.83 5.16
C ARG A 256 -9.99 -6.96 5.40
N LEU A 257 -10.95 -7.15 4.50
CA LEU A 257 -11.96 -8.20 4.59
C LEU A 257 -11.31 -9.59 4.60
N GLU A 258 -10.36 -9.86 3.70
CA GLU A 258 -9.61 -11.12 3.69
C GLU A 258 -8.88 -11.40 5.01
N LEU A 259 -8.30 -10.38 5.63
CA LEU A 259 -7.62 -10.54 6.93
C LEU A 259 -8.62 -10.77 8.06
N LEU A 260 -9.74 -10.05 8.09
CA LEU A 260 -10.78 -10.21 9.11
C LEU A 260 -11.42 -11.60 9.04
N ASP A 261 -11.68 -12.12 7.84
CA ASP A 261 -12.19 -13.50 7.66
C ASP A 261 -11.23 -14.56 8.22
N ARG A 262 -9.92 -14.33 8.14
CA ARG A 262 -8.92 -15.27 8.67
C ARG A 262 -8.80 -15.27 10.19
N ILE A 263 -9.11 -14.15 10.84
CA ILE A 263 -9.02 -14.00 12.30
C ILE A 263 -10.39 -14.15 12.98
N ALA A 264 -11.46 -14.28 12.22
CA ALA A 264 -12.78 -14.61 12.74
C ALA A 264 -12.74 -15.98 13.46
N PRO A 265 -13.38 -16.10 14.64
CA PRO A 265 -13.31 -17.30 15.46
C PRO A 265 -14.02 -18.50 14.83
#